data_ff10a12ccc8f4af86bf3052d8f84fe0e
#
_entry.id   ff10a12ccc8f4af86bf3052d8f84fe0e
#
_cell.length_a   1.000
_cell.length_b   1.000
_cell.length_c   1.000
_cell.angle_alpha   90.00
_cell.angle_beta   90.00
_cell.angle_gamma   90.00
#
_symmetry.space_group_name_H-M   'P 1'
#
loop_
_entity.id
_entity.type
_entity.pdbx_description
1 polymer ?
#
loop_
_entity_poly.entity_id
_entity_poly.type
_entity_poly.pdbx_seq_one_letter_code
_entity_poly.pdbx_strand_id
1 'polypeptide(L)'
;MRLLVILLLLLVAGLTGCAGPLPANDPNMAWVEMSAQPSDIFMSDRLDDKRTPDGRYFQLSPGAHELEARYEFEISSGGLGEFGDTQYLRCTMVIRYDDFQAGRRYLFQARSLGFTPQGWLYDEQRNVLARAEAEHCY
;
A
#
# COMPACT_ATOMS: atom_id res chain seq x y z
N MET A 1 18.94 0.75 44.55
CA MET A 1 18.93 1.76 43.48
C MET A 1 19.59 1.31 42.17
N ARG A 2 20.81 0.79 42.18
CA ARG A 2 21.50 0.35 40.94
C ARG A 2 20.79 -0.80 40.22
N LEU A 3 20.22 -1.76 40.93
CA LEU A 3 19.46 -2.90 40.35
C LEU A 3 18.16 -2.42 39.67
N LEU A 4 17.47 -1.45 40.26
CA LEU A 4 16.22 -0.88 39.74
C LEU A 4 16.45 -0.08 38.44
N VAL A 5 17.56 0.64 38.39
CA VAL A 5 17.95 1.40 37.15
C VAL A 5 18.31 0.45 36.00
N ILE A 6 19.00 -0.64 36.29
CA ILE A 6 19.35 -1.67 35.30
C ILE A 6 18.08 -2.39 34.80
N LEU A 7 17.13 -2.68 35.68
CA LEU A 7 15.85 -3.28 35.30
C LEU A 7 15.01 -2.35 34.43
N LEU A 8 15.01 -1.05 34.74
CA LEU A 8 14.31 -0.02 33.97
C LEU A 8 14.92 0.16 32.58
N LEU A 9 16.25 0.13 32.47
CA LEU A 9 16.97 0.22 31.21
C LEU A 9 16.73 -1.00 30.29
N LEU A 10 16.61 -2.18 30.88
CA LEU A 10 16.27 -3.41 30.14
C LEU A 10 14.82 -3.41 29.65
N LEU A 11 13.89 -2.79 30.37
CA LEU A 11 12.49 -2.66 29.96
C LEU A 11 12.31 -1.71 28.78
N VAL A 12 13.12 -0.65 28.69
CA VAL A 12 13.06 0.34 27.60
C VAL A 12 13.65 -0.20 26.31
N ALA A 13 14.62 -1.10 26.36
CA ALA A 13 15.23 -1.72 25.18
C ALA A 13 14.29 -2.70 24.43
N GLY A 14 13.19 -3.14 25.05
CA GLY A 14 12.21 -4.06 24.45
C GLY A 14 11.11 -3.42 23.60
N LEU A 15 11.06 -2.08 23.53
CA LEU A 15 9.99 -1.32 22.85
C LEU A 15 10.37 -0.89 21.42
N THR A 16 11.39 -1.46 20.81
CA THR A 16 11.71 -1.21 19.39
C THR A 16 10.65 -1.87 18.51
N GLY A 17 9.69 -1.08 18.05
CA GLY A 17 8.54 -1.52 17.25
C GLY A 17 8.93 -2.27 15.97
N CYS A 18 8.09 -3.22 15.60
CA CYS A 18 8.29 -4.21 14.54
C CYS A 18 8.23 -3.70 13.08
N ALA A 19 8.24 -2.40 12.82
CA ALA A 19 8.33 -1.90 11.45
C ALA A 19 9.81 -1.63 11.11
N GLY A 20 10.45 -2.54 10.40
CA GLY A 20 11.79 -2.32 9.86
C GLY A 20 11.84 -1.07 8.96
N PRO A 21 13.02 -0.44 8.81
CA PRO A 21 13.18 0.67 7.88
C PRO A 21 12.89 0.23 6.45
N LEU A 22 12.38 1.16 5.62
CA LEU A 22 12.28 0.91 4.18
C LEU A 22 13.70 0.70 3.62
N PRO A 23 13.89 -0.25 2.69
CA PRO A 23 15.19 -0.43 2.05
C PRO A 23 15.55 0.83 1.23
N ALA A 24 16.85 1.06 1.05
CA ALA A 24 17.33 2.09 0.14
C ALA A 24 16.90 1.74 -1.30
N ASN A 25 16.55 2.76 -2.09
CA ASN A 25 16.24 2.55 -3.50
C ASN A 25 17.43 1.97 -4.26
N ASP A 26 17.20 0.90 -5.00
CA ASP A 26 18.14 0.38 -5.95
C ASP A 26 18.07 1.22 -7.25
N PRO A 27 19.17 1.84 -7.72
CA PRO A 27 19.16 2.64 -8.94
C PRO A 27 18.89 1.82 -10.22
N ASN A 28 19.01 0.50 -10.15
CA ASN A 28 18.71 -0.42 -11.25
C ASN A 28 17.26 -0.89 -11.28
N MET A 29 16.47 -0.50 -10.29
CA MET A 29 15.08 -0.92 -10.11
C MET A 29 14.14 0.30 -10.15
N ALA A 30 12.89 0.07 -10.51
CA ALA A 30 11.81 1.02 -10.32
C ALA A 30 11.22 0.89 -8.91
N TRP A 31 10.76 1.99 -8.35
CA TRP A 31 10.10 2.03 -7.06
C TRP A 31 8.68 2.55 -7.19
N VAL A 32 7.70 1.81 -6.66
CA VAL A 32 6.30 2.24 -6.63
C VAL A 32 5.87 2.42 -5.18
N GLU A 33 5.57 3.65 -4.83
CA GLU A 33 5.01 4.03 -3.54
C GLU A 33 3.51 3.80 -3.51
N MET A 34 2.99 3.35 -2.38
CA MET A 34 1.56 3.12 -2.18
C MET A 34 0.93 4.30 -1.44
N SER A 35 -0.22 4.77 -1.90
CA SER A 35 -0.96 5.87 -1.26
C SER A 35 -2.47 5.64 -1.33
N ALA A 36 -3.15 5.91 -0.22
CA ALA A 36 -4.60 5.90 -0.14
C ALA A 36 -5.09 6.98 0.83
N GLN A 37 -6.40 7.07 1.03
CA GLN A 37 -6.98 7.93 2.06
C GLN A 37 -6.56 7.46 3.46
N PRO A 38 -6.44 8.34 4.45
CA PRO A 38 -5.89 7.99 5.77
C PRO A 38 -6.62 6.87 6.52
N SER A 39 -7.91 6.68 6.25
CA SER A 39 -8.72 5.63 6.87
C SER A 39 -8.62 4.27 6.17
N ASP A 40 -8.04 4.24 4.97
CA ASP A 40 -8.03 3.08 4.11
C ASP A 40 -6.73 2.29 4.26
N ILE A 41 -6.80 0.99 3.98
CA ILE A 41 -5.62 0.13 3.90
C ILE A 41 -5.32 -0.11 2.43
N PHE A 42 -4.11 0.23 2.00
CA PHE A 42 -3.66 -0.01 0.64
C PHE A 42 -2.23 -0.56 0.66
N MET A 43 -2.09 -1.81 0.24
CA MET A 43 -0.84 -2.55 0.37
C MET A 43 -0.54 -3.32 -0.90
N SER A 44 0.74 -3.38 -1.28
CA SER A 44 1.20 -4.28 -2.34
C SER A 44 0.94 -5.74 -1.93
N ASP A 45 0.49 -6.56 -2.86
CA ASP A 45 0.21 -7.97 -2.62
C ASP A 45 1.04 -8.89 -3.53
N ARG A 46 0.98 -8.65 -4.84
CA ARG A 46 1.72 -9.45 -5.82
C ARG A 46 2.35 -8.57 -6.90
N LEU A 47 3.48 -9.05 -7.38
CA LEU A 47 4.18 -8.54 -8.55
C LEU A 47 4.37 -9.72 -9.51
N ASP A 48 3.77 -9.65 -10.69
CA ASP A 48 3.79 -10.73 -11.69
C ASP A 48 3.43 -12.10 -11.07
N ASP A 49 2.27 -12.16 -10.41
CA ASP A 49 1.76 -13.34 -9.68
C ASP A 49 2.56 -13.78 -8.44
N LYS A 50 3.67 -13.13 -8.12
CA LYS A 50 4.50 -13.48 -6.96
C LYS A 50 4.22 -12.56 -5.79
N ARG A 51 4.02 -13.14 -4.60
CA ARG A 51 3.85 -12.38 -3.37
C ARG A 51 5.00 -11.41 -3.12
N THR A 52 4.65 -10.16 -2.81
CA THR A 52 5.63 -9.15 -2.36
C THR A 52 6.06 -9.42 -0.92
N PRO A 53 7.33 -9.21 -0.58
CA PRO A 53 7.83 -9.42 0.78
C PRO A 53 7.39 -8.33 1.77
N ASP A 54 7.01 -7.16 1.26
CA ASP A 54 6.61 -5.99 2.06
C ASP A 54 5.44 -5.28 1.38
N GLY A 55 4.36 -5.07 2.11
CA GLY A 55 3.14 -4.46 1.58
C GLY A 55 3.20 -2.95 1.38
N ARG A 56 4.28 -2.28 1.75
CA ARG A 56 4.39 -0.82 1.74
C ARG A 56 4.81 -0.23 0.39
N TYR A 57 5.38 -1.05 -0.51
CA TYR A 57 5.91 -0.62 -1.80
C TYR A 57 6.01 -1.78 -2.78
N PHE A 58 6.24 -1.45 -4.06
CA PHE A 58 6.80 -2.39 -5.02
C PHE A 58 8.20 -1.94 -5.41
N GLN A 59 9.12 -2.88 -5.52
CA GLN A 59 10.42 -2.70 -6.15
C GLN A 59 10.54 -3.73 -7.27
N LEU A 60 10.73 -3.25 -8.49
CA LEU A 60 10.62 -4.07 -9.68
C LEU A 60 11.68 -3.70 -10.72
N SER A 61 12.03 -4.67 -11.56
CA SER A 61 12.93 -4.46 -12.70
C SER A 61 12.29 -3.54 -13.75
N PRO A 62 13.10 -2.90 -14.61
CA PRO A 62 12.55 -2.17 -15.75
C PRO A 62 11.74 -3.07 -16.68
N GLY A 63 10.74 -2.50 -17.36
CA GLY A 63 9.93 -3.19 -18.36
C GLY A 63 8.46 -3.33 -17.96
N ALA A 64 7.79 -4.30 -18.57
CA ALA A 64 6.38 -4.57 -18.36
C ALA A 64 6.13 -5.40 -17.11
N HIS A 65 5.18 -4.96 -16.28
CA HIS A 65 4.79 -5.65 -15.06
C HIS A 65 3.31 -5.52 -14.77
N GLU A 66 2.79 -6.51 -14.04
CA GLU A 66 1.49 -6.49 -13.42
C GLU A 66 1.64 -6.34 -11.90
N LEU A 67 1.00 -5.30 -11.34
CA LEU A 67 0.98 -5.00 -9.93
C LEU A 67 -0.40 -5.30 -9.36
N GLU A 68 -0.48 -6.19 -8.38
CA GLU A 68 -1.69 -6.42 -7.61
C GLU A 68 -1.53 -5.82 -6.22
N ALA A 69 -2.51 -5.02 -5.82
CA ALA A 69 -2.56 -4.40 -4.51
C ALA A 69 -3.89 -4.70 -3.83
N ARG A 70 -3.85 -4.92 -2.53
CA ARG A 70 -5.05 -5.05 -1.71
C ARG A 70 -5.48 -3.67 -1.25
N TYR A 71 -6.72 -3.32 -1.55
CA TYR A 71 -7.36 -2.09 -1.11
C TYR A 71 -8.57 -2.41 -0.23
N GLU A 72 -8.57 -1.88 0.98
CA GLU A 72 -9.67 -2.04 1.94
C GLU A 72 -10.11 -0.66 2.40
N PHE A 73 -11.39 -0.36 2.26
CA PHE A 73 -11.97 0.93 2.57
C PHE A 73 -13.33 0.79 3.25
N GLU A 74 -13.67 1.80 4.03
CA GLU A 74 -14.93 1.87 4.74
C GLU A 74 -16.06 2.25 3.80
N ILE A 75 -17.18 1.53 3.91
CA ILE A 75 -18.45 1.86 3.26
C ILE A 75 -19.49 2.17 4.33
N SER A 76 -20.08 3.36 4.24
CA SER A 76 -21.22 3.71 5.08
C SER A 76 -22.49 3.22 4.40
N SER A 77 -23.13 2.22 4.96
CA SER A 77 -24.52 1.91 4.60
C SER A 77 -25.38 3.02 5.19
N GLY A 78 -25.84 3.96 4.34
CA GLY A 78 -26.68 5.09 4.73
C GLY A 78 -28.06 4.65 5.24
N GLY A 79 -28.11 4.05 6.41
CA GLY A 79 -29.33 3.80 7.15
C GLY A 79 -29.58 4.96 8.10
N LEU A 80 -30.79 5.51 8.09
CA LEU A 80 -31.31 6.42 9.10
C LEU A 80 -31.51 5.68 10.46
N GLY A 81 -30.44 5.10 10.98
CA GLY A 81 -30.41 4.38 12.23
C GLY A 81 -29.16 4.69 13.02
N GLU A 82 -29.33 4.97 14.27
CA GLU A 82 -28.35 5.41 15.26
C GLU A 82 -27.21 4.39 15.51
N PHE A 83 -27.21 3.25 14.79
CA PHE A 83 -26.25 2.16 14.89
C PHE A 83 -25.92 1.60 13.50
N GLY A 84 -25.40 2.44 12.59
CA GLY A 84 -24.84 1.95 11.32
C GLY A 84 -23.54 1.20 11.60
N ASP A 85 -23.54 -0.11 11.44
CA ASP A 85 -22.33 -0.91 11.49
C ASP A 85 -21.38 -0.43 10.37
N THR A 86 -20.17 -0.08 10.74
CA THR A 86 -19.09 0.20 9.80
C THR A 86 -18.77 -1.08 9.03
N GLN A 87 -18.97 -1.05 7.73
CA GLN A 87 -18.63 -2.15 6.84
C GLN A 87 -17.37 -1.79 6.04
N TYR A 88 -16.56 -2.79 5.79
CA TYR A 88 -15.36 -2.66 4.97
C TYR A 88 -15.50 -3.47 3.69
N LEU A 89 -15.15 -2.86 2.58
CA LEU A 89 -15.04 -3.55 1.30
C LEU A 89 -13.57 -3.75 0.98
N ARG A 90 -13.21 -4.97 0.61
CA ARG A 90 -11.86 -5.34 0.21
C ARG A 90 -11.83 -5.71 -1.26
N CYS A 91 -10.96 -5.06 -2.02
CA CYS A 91 -10.79 -5.31 -3.45
C CYS A 91 -9.33 -5.57 -3.78
N THR A 92 -9.09 -6.37 -4.81
CA THR A 92 -7.80 -6.44 -5.48
C THR A 92 -7.77 -5.36 -6.55
N MET A 93 -6.78 -4.49 -6.50
CA MET A 93 -6.53 -3.44 -7.49
C MET A 93 -5.37 -3.88 -8.38
N VAL A 94 -5.62 -4.00 -9.67
CA VAL A 94 -4.62 -4.50 -10.64
C VAL A 94 -4.22 -3.38 -11.59
N ILE A 95 -2.92 -3.14 -11.71
CA ILE A 95 -2.31 -2.26 -12.70
C ILE A 95 -1.41 -3.06 -13.62
N ARG A 96 -1.57 -2.85 -14.93
CA ARG A 96 -0.67 -3.33 -15.97
C ARG A 96 -0.01 -2.12 -16.63
N TYR A 97 1.31 -2.08 -16.62
CA TYR A 97 2.08 -1.00 -17.24
C TYR A 97 3.36 -1.55 -17.86
N ASP A 98 3.64 -1.13 -19.10
CA ASP A 98 4.65 -1.78 -19.94
C ASP A 98 6.03 -1.13 -19.88
N ASP A 99 6.17 0.06 -19.29
CA ASP A 99 7.39 0.88 -19.39
C ASP A 99 7.89 1.40 -18.02
N PHE A 100 8.01 0.52 -17.04
CA PHE A 100 8.71 0.87 -15.81
C PHE A 100 10.20 1.06 -16.10
N GLN A 101 10.78 2.17 -15.60
CA GLN A 101 12.15 2.54 -15.86
C GLN A 101 13.01 2.46 -14.60
N ALA A 102 14.26 2.00 -14.76
CA ALA A 102 15.24 1.93 -13.67
C ALA A 102 15.49 3.32 -13.06
N GLY A 103 15.62 3.38 -11.74
CA GLY A 103 15.89 4.61 -10.99
C GLY A 103 14.70 5.56 -10.88
N ARG A 104 13.56 5.25 -11.49
CA ARG A 104 12.35 6.08 -11.43
C ARG A 104 11.46 5.71 -10.26
N ARG A 105 10.77 6.73 -9.75
CA ARG A 105 9.73 6.61 -8.74
C ARG A 105 8.35 6.77 -9.36
N TYR A 106 7.44 5.95 -8.90
CA TYR A 106 6.04 5.94 -9.30
C TYR A 106 5.17 5.99 -8.06
N LEU A 107 3.94 6.43 -8.22
CA LEU A 107 2.93 6.41 -7.18
C LEU A 107 1.72 5.61 -7.63
N PHE A 108 1.41 4.54 -6.93
CA PHE A 108 0.13 3.85 -7.05
C PHE A 108 -0.81 4.40 -5.99
N GLN A 109 -1.80 5.16 -6.41
CA GLN A 109 -2.78 5.78 -5.54
C GLN A 109 -4.14 5.14 -5.71
N ALA A 110 -4.77 4.77 -4.59
CA ALA A 110 -6.15 4.31 -4.53
C ALA A 110 -7.03 5.28 -3.75
N ARG A 111 -8.30 5.33 -4.14
CA ARG A 111 -9.37 6.01 -3.39
C ARG A 111 -10.68 5.29 -3.63
N SER A 112 -11.64 5.50 -2.75
CA SER A 112 -13.01 5.07 -2.92
C SER A 112 -13.93 6.26 -3.20
N LEU A 113 -14.92 6.04 -4.04
CA LEU A 113 -16.04 6.94 -4.24
C LEU A 113 -17.33 6.15 -3.95
N GLY A 114 -17.81 6.23 -2.72
CA GLY A 114 -18.86 5.35 -2.21
C GLY A 114 -18.39 3.90 -2.24
N PHE A 115 -19.09 3.05 -2.97
CA PHE A 115 -18.77 1.63 -3.13
C PHE A 115 -17.76 1.34 -4.26
N THR A 116 -17.33 2.36 -4.99
CA THR A 116 -16.51 2.19 -6.18
C THR A 116 -15.04 2.50 -5.88
N PRO A 117 -14.16 1.49 -5.84
CA PRO A 117 -12.73 1.69 -5.76
C PRO A 117 -12.17 2.22 -7.07
N GLN A 118 -11.21 3.10 -6.98
CA GLN A 118 -10.50 3.69 -8.12
C GLN A 118 -9.01 3.73 -7.81
N GLY A 119 -8.17 3.51 -8.82
CA GLY A 119 -6.73 3.57 -8.66
C GLY A 119 -6.01 4.05 -9.92
N TRP A 120 -4.85 4.65 -9.73
CA TRP A 120 -4.00 5.18 -10.79
C TRP A 120 -2.53 4.98 -10.46
N LEU A 121 -1.77 4.74 -11.50
CA LEU A 121 -0.32 4.83 -11.47
C LEU A 121 0.09 6.21 -12.01
N TYR A 122 0.94 6.92 -11.27
CA TYR A 122 1.50 8.21 -11.64
C TYR A 122 3.01 8.13 -11.75
N ASP A 123 3.57 8.99 -12.62
CA ASP A 123 4.99 9.30 -12.63
C ASP A 123 5.35 10.36 -11.55
N GLU A 124 6.62 10.76 -11.50
CA GLU A 124 7.11 11.80 -10.59
C GLU A 124 6.50 13.18 -10.84
N GLN A 125 6.04 13.46 -12.06
CA GLN A 125 5.37 14.69 -12.45
C GLN A 125 3.86 14.64 -12.27
N ARG A 126 3.34 13.56 -11.67
CA ARG A 126 1.90 13.32 -11.47
C ARG A 126 1.09 13.12 -12.74
N ASN A 127 1.72 12.73 -13.84
CA ASN A 127 1.00 12.28 -15.01
C ASN A 127 0.44 10.87 -14.78
N VAL A 128 -0.80 10.65 -15.20
CA VAL A 128 -1.42 9.32 -15.13
C VAL A 128 -0.83 8.44 -16.23
N LEU A 129 -0.19 7.35 -15.83
CA LEU A 129 0.40 6.36 -16.73
C LEU A 129 -0.53 5.19 -17.00
N ALA A 130 -1.27 4.74 -15.97
CA ALA A 130 -2.21 3.64 -16.06
C ALA A 130 -3.35 3.81 -15.06
N ARG A 131 -4.49 3.14 -15.31
CA ARG A 131 -5.60 3.02 -14.39
C ARG A 131 -5.66 1.61 -13.84
N ALA A 132 -5.99 1.49 -12.56
CA ALA A 132 -6.22 0.21 -11.94
C ALA A 132 -7.61 -0.34 -12.29
N GLU A 133 -7.68 -1.64 -12.50
CA GLU A 133 -8.91 -2.40 -12.53
C GLU A 133 -9.16 -2.98 -11.14
N ALA A 134 -10.40 -2.85 -10.65
CA ALA A 134 -10.80 -3.45 -9.40
C ALA A 134 -11.34 -4.86 -9.67
N GLU A 135 -10.69 -5.84 -9.08
CA GLU A 135 -11.08 -7.24 -9.20
C GLU A 135 -11.41 -7.82 -7.82
N HIS A 136 -12.27 -8.84 -7.78
CA HIS A 136 -12.55 -9.62 -6.55
C HIS A 136 -12.85 -8.78 -5.30
N CYS A 137 -13.85 -7.89 -5.40
CA CYS A 137 -14.35 -7.15 -4.24
C CYS A 137 -15.28 -8.04 -3.38
N TYR A 138 -15.08 -8.03 -2.05
CA TYR A 138 -15.88 -8.79 -1.07
C TYR A 138 -15.89 -8.14 0.31
#